data_1a1677f5762bea4db04d8e041a8ef3fd
#
_entry.id   1a1677f5762bea4db04d8e041a8ef3fd
#
_cell.length_a   1.000
_cell.length_b   1.000
_cell.length_c   1.000
_cell.angle_alpha   90.00
_cell.angle_beta   90.00
_cell.angle_gamma   90.00
#
_symmetry.space_group_name_H-M   'P 1'
#
loop_
_entity.id
_entity.type
_entity.pdbx_description
1 polymer ?
#
loop_
_entity_poly.entity_id
_entity_poly.type
_entity_poly.pdbx_seq_one_letter_code
_entity_poly.pdbx_strand_id
1 'polypeptide(L)'
;MLKKDVPAEYGVLIQKFRLIDDTFFNVCFDNYIEGMQLLLRIFFGRDDLVVKRVVTQQSADNLYGRGVRFDVLAEDSEGKLYDCEVQRANEGAIPRRARYNSSMMDARELAKGEDFSKLPETWVIFITENDIYGEGFPLYHVERIIEELQRPFNDGAHILYVNGAKRDDTPLGRLMQDFFCENPQKMNYKELAQRADYFKAEAEGGTHHVRTDGKIRREEIGRGSCRIGSSDGGGFNCFGETHTFPDC
;
A
#
# COMPACT_ATOMS: atom_id res chain seq x y z
N MET A 1 -5.68 -28.08 7.28
CA MET A 1 -6.74 -27.22 6.73
C MET A 1 -6.71 -27.41 5.22
N LEU A 2 -7.80 -27.92 4.62
CA LEU A 2 -7.86 -28.26 3.20
C LEU A 2 -7.60 -27.00 2.37
N LYS A 3 -6.63 -27.05 1.43
CA LYS A 3 -6.47 -26.04 0.39
C LYS A 3 -7.80 -25.98 -0.36
N LYS A 4 -8.45 -24.82 -0.41
CA LYS A 4 -9.54 -24.61 -1.35
C LYS A 4 -8.92 -24.67 -2.74
N ASP A 5 -9.33 -25.61 -3.55
CA ASP A 5 -8.96 -25.66 -4.96
C ASP A 5 -9.45 -24.35 -5.61
N VAL A 6 -8.51 -23.53 -6.08
CA VAL A 6 -8.84 -22.31 -6.84
C VAL A 6 -9.39 -22.77 -8.18
N PRO A 7 -10.61 -22.37 -8.57
CA PRO A 7 -11.16 -22.74 -9.87
C PRO A 7 -10.20 -22.32 -10.98
N ALA A 8 -10.02 -23.17 -12.00
CA ALA A 8 -9.04 -22.95 -13.08
C ALA A 8 -9.19 -21.60 -13.79
N GLU A 9 -10.41 -21.07 -13.88
CA GLU A 9 -10.71 -19.75 -14.44
C GLU A 9 -10.05 -18.60 -13.66
N TYR A 10 -9.95 -18.69 -12.32
CA TYR A 10 -9.25 -17.70 -11.49
C TYR A 10 -7.72 -17.80 -11.65
N GLY A 11 -7.18 -19.00 -11.86
CA GLY A 11 -5.77 -19.19 -12.16
C GLY A 11 -5.34 -18.41 -13.41
N VAL A 12 -6.12 -18.53 -14.49
CA VAL A 12 -5.86 -17.79 -15.75
C VAL A 12 -5.94 -16.26 -15.55
N LEU A 13 -6.87 -15.80 -14.72
CA LEU A 13 -7.01 -14.37 -14.43
C LEU A 13 -5.81 -13.85 -13.62
N ILE A 14 -5.36 -14.59 -12.61
CA ILE A 14 -4.25 -14.20 -11.76
C ILE A 14 -2.94 -14.08 -12.56
N GLN A 15 -2.75 -14.92 -13.59
CA GLN A 15 -1.57 -14.82 -14.48
C GLN A 15 -1.48 -13.46 -15.19
N LYS A 16 -2.58 -12.77 -15.42
CA LYS A 16 -2.65 -11.47 -16.09
C LYS A 16 -2.47 -10.29 -15.13
N PHE A 17 -2.50 -10.51 -13.82
CA PHE A 17 -2.33 -9.43 -12.86
C PHE A 17 -0.93 -8.84 -12.92
N ARG A 18 -0.87 -7.53 -12.71
CA ARG A 18 0.33 -6.70 -12.69
C ARG A 18 0.40 -5.97 -11.35
N LEU A 19 1.57 -5.53 -10.94
CA LEU A 19 1.71 -4.79 -9.68
C LEU A 19 0.93 -3.46 -9.64
N ILE A 20 0.56 -2.91 -10.80
CA ILE A 20 -0.31 -1.73 -10.87
C ILE A 20 -1.79 -2.05 -10.59
N ASP A 21 -2.19 -3.32 -10.58
CA ASP A 21 -3.54 -3.73 -10.27
C ASP A 21 -3.70 -3.80 -8.72
N ASP A 22 -4.61 -3.00 -8.16
CA ASP A 22 -4.81 -2.79 -6.72
C ASP A 22 -4.80 -4.09 -5.89
N THR A 23 -5.66 -5.05 -6.26
CA THR A 23 -5.73 -6.33 -5.54
C THR A 23 -4.39 -7.07 -5.52
N PHE A 24 -3.66 -7.07 -6.64
CA PHE A 24 -2.39 -7.78 -6.73
C PHE A 24 -1.27 -7.03 -5.99
N PHE A 25 -1.27 -5.70 -6.06
CA PHE A 25 -0.37 -4.86 -5.28
C PHE A 25 -0.50 -5.14 -3.79
N ASN A 26 -1.73 -5.09 -3.27
CA ASN A 26 -2.00 -5.36 -1.85
C ASN A 26 -1.52 -6.74 -1.41
N VAL A 27 -1.80 -7.79 -2.21
CA VAL A 27 -1.36 -9.16 -1.89
C VAL A 27 0.18 -9.29 -1.95
N CYS A 28 0.82 -8.68 -2.97
CA CYS A 28 2.26 -8.74 -3.12
C CYS A 28 3.02 -7.99 -2.01
N PHE A 29 2.45 -6.90 -1.52
CA PHE A 29 3.12 -6.08 -0.49
C PHE A 29 2.68 -6.39 0.94
N ASP A 30 1.77 -7.35 1.15
CA ASP A 30 1.36 -7.73 2.50
C ASP A 30 2.55 -8.27 3.32
N ASN A 31 2.89 -7.53 4.39
CA ASN A 31 4.05 -7.81 5.26
C ASN A 31 5.38 -7.99 4.50
N TYR A 32 5.53 -7.34 3.32
CA TYR A 32 6.72 -7.49 2.48
C TYR A 32 7.65 -6.28 2.58
N ILE A 33 8.52 -6.32 3.60
CA ILE A 33 9.45 -5.24 3.94
C ILE A 33 10.46 -4.98 2.81
N GLU A 34 11.08 -6.03 2.26
CA GLU A 34 12.12 -5.92 1.24
C GLU A 34 11.62 -5.24 -0.04
N GLY A 35 10.42 -5.62 -0.48
CA GLY A 35 9.78 -5.00 -1.65
C GLY A 35 9.46 -3.54 -1.42
N MET A 36 8.85 -3.20 -0.27
CA MET A 36 8.53 -1.81 0.04
C MET A 36 9.78 -0.94 0.22
N GLN A 37 10.82 -1.48 0.86
CA GLN A 37 12.11 -0.80 1.00
C GLN A 37 12.76 -0.52 -0.36
N LEU A 38 12.69 -1.46 -1.30
CA LEU A 38 13.15 -1.25 -2.68
C LEU A 38 12.40 -0.08 -3.34
N LEU A 39 11.06 -0.06 -3.25
CA LEU A 39 10.25 1.03 -3.81
C LEU A 39 10.67 2.39 -3.25
N LEU A 40 10.66 2.51 -1.92
CA LEU A 40 10.96 3.78 -1.25
C LEU A 40 12.38 4.25 -1.53
N ARG A 41 13.37 3.35 -1.57
CA ARG A 41 14.74 3.68 -1.95
C ARG A 41 14.83 4.27 -3.36
N ILE A 42 14.11 3.68 -4.30
CA ILE A 42 14.08 4.18 -5.69
C ILE A 42 13.36 5.53 -5.78
N PHE A 43 12.22 5.69 -5.09
CA PHE A 43 11.44 6.94 -5.13
C PHE A 43 12.21 8.12 -4.55
N PHE A 44 12.93 7.91 -3.45
CA PHE A 44 13.66 8.96 -2.75
C PHE A 44 15.15 9.04 -3.11
N GLY A 45 15.69 8.10 -3.90
CA GLY A 45 17.11 8.03 -4.22
C GLY A 45 17.99 7.82 -2.97
N ARG A 46 17.46 7.10 -1.95
CA ARG A 46 18.09 6.90 -0.64
C ARG A 46 18.36 5.42 -0.37
N ASP A 47 19.59 4.96 -0.58
CA ASP A 47 20.00 3.58 -0.30
C ASP A 47 20.03 3.25 1.20
N ASP A 48 20.13 4.27 2.05
CA ASP A 48 20.17 4.17 3.52
C ASP A 48 18.78 4.00 4.16
N LEU A 49 17.67 4.21 3.42
CA LEU A 49 16.33 4.06 3.93
C LEU A 49 16.07 2.60 4.37
N VAL A 50 15.59 2.43 5.59
CA VAL A 50 15.28 1.12 6.17
C VAL A 50 13.82 1.08 6.60
N VAL A 51 13.03 0.22 5.97
CA VAL A 51 11.63 -0.03 6.34
C VAL A 51 11.59 -1.01 7.50
N LYS A 52 10.78 -0.71 8.52
CA LYS A 52 10.58 -1.56 9.70
C LYS A 52 9.26 -2.32 9.67
N ARG A 53 8.24 -1.72 9.11
CA ARG A 53 6.89 -2.29 9.11
C ARG A 53 6.18 -1.99 7.80
N VAL A 54 5.42 -2.97 7.32
CA VAL A 54 4.52 -2.85 6.17
C VAL A 54 3.20 -3.52 6.54
N VAL A 55 2.09 -2.83 6.31
CA VAL A 55 0.73 -3.34 6.57
C VAL A 55 -0.16 -2.96 5.40
N THR A 56 -0.96 -3.89 4.92
CA THR A 56 -1.89 -3.64 3.82
C THR A 56 -3.33 -3.49 4.30
N GLN A 57 -4.16 -2.81 3.51
CA GLN A 57 -5.60 -2.67 3.70
C GLN A 57 -5.99 -2.13 5.08
N GLN A 58 -5.16 -1.24 5.64
CA GLN A 58 -5.40 -0.68 6.95
C GLN A 58 -6.46 0.42 6.89
N SER A 59 -7.53 0.27 7.67
CA SER A 59 -8.59 1.28 7.77
C SER A 59 -8.24 2.38 8.78
N ALA A 60 -8.59 3.61 8.43
CA ALA A 60 -8.75 4.72 9.35
C ALA A 60 -10.24 5.08 9.35
N ASP A 61 -10.93 4.68 10.40
CA ASP A 61 -12.37 4.88 10.50
C ASP A 61 -12.69 6.30 10.98
N ASN A 62 -13.75 6.87 10.42
CA ASN A 62 -14.29 8.14 10.85
C ASN A 62 -15.76 7.96 11.23
N LEU A 63 -16.09 8.06 12.51
CA LEU A 63 -17.43 7.83 13.04
C LEU A 63 -18.50 8.75 12.43
N TYR A 64 -18.12 9.93 11.97
CA TYR A 64 -19.04 10.96 11.48
C TYR A 64 -18.85 11.30 10.01
N GLY A 65 -17.96 10.60 9.31
CA GLY A 65 -17.61 10.90 7.93
C GLY A 65 -17.05 9.70 7.17
N ARG A 66 -16.43 10.02 6.05
CA ARG A 66 -15.82 9.00 5.21
C ARG A 66 -14.53 8.49 5.85
N GLY A 67 -14.46 7.18 6.13
CA GLY A 67 -13.20 6.51 6.44
C GLY A 67 -12.28 6.39 5.21
N VAL A 68 -11.02 6.07 5.46
CA VAL A 68 -10.02 5.73 4.44
C VAL A 68 -9.53 4.31 4.69
N ARG A 69 -9.29 3.57 3.62
CA ARG A 69 -8.55 2.32 3.65
C ARG A 69 -7.30 2.53 2.82
N PHE A 70 -6.17 2.54 3.48
CA PHE A 70 -4.85 2.67 2.87
C PHE A 70 -4.47 1.35 2.19
N ASP A 71 -3.94 1.41 0.96
CA ASP A 71 -3.55 0.20 0.26
C ASP A 71 -2.34 -0.44 0.95
N VAL A 72 -1.23 0.26 1.04
CA VAL A 72 -0.03 -0.21 1.74
C VAL A 72 0.55 0.89 2.61
N LEU A 73 0.52 0.70 3.93
CA LEU A 73 1.20 1.58 4.88
C LEU A 73 2.55 1.00 5.26
N ALA A 74 3.60 1.83 5.18
CA ALA A 74 4.94 1.49 5.63
C ALA A 74 5.43 2.49 6.67
N GLU A 75 6.33 2.03 7.55
CA GLU A 75 7.04 2.82 8.55
C GLU A 75 8.53 2.55 8.43
N ASP A 76 9.35 3.60 8.39
CA ASP A 76 10.80 3.48 8.33
C ASP A 76 11.49 3.52 9.71
N SER A 77 12.81 3.46 9.69
CA SER A 77 13.63 3.48 10.93
C SER A 77 13.65 4.86 11.61
N GLU A 78 13.25 5.89 10.93
CA GLU A 78 13.13 7.26 11.45
C GLU A 78 11.72 7.54 11.99
N GLY A 79 10.78 6.59 11.85
CA GLY A 79 9.38 6.72 12.27
C GLY A 79 8.52 7.47 11.26
N LYS A 80 9.00 7.70 10.04
CA LYS A 80 8.21 8.30 8.96
C LYS A 80 7.22 7.30 8.41
N LEU A 81 6.05 7.78 8.03
CA LEU A 81 4.95 6.96 7.52
C LEU A 81 4.73 7.21 6.02
N TYR A 82 4.49 6.13 5.30
CA TYR A 82 4.29 6.12 3.86
C TYR A 82 2.99 5.40 3.51
N ASP A 83 2.03 6.11 2.93
CA ASP A 83 0.82 5.54 2.33
C ASP A 83 1.05 5.38 0.83
N CYS A 84 1.25 4.14 0.36
CA CYS A 84 1.51 3.83 -1.04
C CYS A 84 0.24 3.27 -1.68
N GLU A 85 -0.29 3.99 -2.66
CA GLU A 85 -1.50 3.65 -3.38
C GLU A 85 -1.25 3.48 -4.87
N VAL A 86 -1.81 2.44 -5.49
CA VAL A 86 -1.78 2.26 -6.94
C VAL A 86 -3.08 2.74 -7.57
N GLN A 87 -2.99 3.53 -8.65
CA GLN A 87 -4.17 4.11 -9.28
C GLN A 87 -4.11 4.00 -10.81
N ARG A 88 -5.01 3.19 -11.37
CA ARG A 88 -5.11 3.02 -12.83
C ARG A 88 -5.91 4.12 -13.49
N ALA A 89 -6.89 4.67 -12.78
CA ALA A 89 -7.71 5.78 -13.26
C ALA A 89 -7.27 7.08 -12.60
N ASN A 90 -7.19 8.16 -13.38
CA ASN A 90 -6.74 9.47 -12.89
C ASN A 90 -7.64 10.04 -11.78
N GLU A 91 -8.93 9.71 -11.82
CA GLU A 91 -9.92 10.11 -10.81
C GLU A 91 -9.61 9.54 -9.42
N GLY A 92 -8.85 8.45 -9.37
CA GLY A 92 -8.39 7.83 -8.12
C GLY A 92 -7.27 8.61 -7.42
N ALA A 93 -6.49 9.41 -8.15
CA ALA A 93 -5.30 10.10 -7.65
C ALA A 93 -5.45 11.63 -7.59
N ILE A 94 -6.66 12.14 -7.37
CA ILE A 94 -6.91 13.60 -7.32
C ILE A 94 -6.28 14.25 -6.08
N PRO A 95 -5.83 15.51 -6.16
CA PRO A 95 -5.18 16.22 -5.05
C PRO A 95 -6.01 16.27 -3.75
N ARG A 96 -7.33 16.32 -3.87
CA ARG A 96 -8.23 16.30 -2.69
C ARG A 96 -8.20 14.97 -1.95
N ARG A 97 -8.04 13.84 -2.67
CA ARG A 97 -7.88 12.52 -2.04
C ARG A 97 -6.54 12.43 -1.34
N ALA A 98 -5.46 12.87 -1.97
CA ALA A 98 -4.14 12.91 -1.34
C ALA A 98 -4.15 13.69 -0.03
N ARG A 99 -4.74 14.90 -0.04
CA ARG A 99 -4.91 15.71 1.17
C ARG A 99 -5.75 14.98 2.24
N TYR A 100 -6.82 14.30 1.83
CA TYR A 100 -7.69 13.59 2.77
C TYR A 100 -6.98 12.39 3.40
N ASN A 101 -6.25 11.59 2.61
CA ASN A 101 -5.45 10.49 3.11
C ASN A 101 -4.41 10.98 4.12
N SER A 102 -3.66 12.06 3.80
CA SER A 102 -2.70 12.69 4.72
C SER A 102 -3.35 13.08 6.06
N SER A 103 -4.51 13.75 6.02
CA SER A 103 -5.23 14.14 7.25
C SER A 103 -5.72 12.95 8.05
N MET A 104 -6.07 11.83 7.41
CA MET A 104 -6.50 10.60 8.09
C MET A 104 -5.31 9.83 8.68
N MET A 105 -4.12 9.91 8.08
CA MET A 105 -2.88 9.43 8.70
C MET A 105 -2.61 10.17 10.00
N ASP A 106 -2.62 11.50 9.98
CA ASP A 106 -2.40 12.34 11.16
C ASP A 106 -3.43 12.06 12.28
N ALA A 107 -4.70 12.01 11.91
CA ALA A 107 -5.79 11.75 12.85
C ALA A 107 -5.71 10.36 13.53
N ARG A 108 -5.04 9.43 12.89
CA ARG A 108 -4.83 8.09 13.42
C ARG A 108 -3.63 8.01 14.36
N GLU A 109 -2.57 8.76 14.08
CA GLU A 109 -1.31 8.68 14.83
C GLU A 109 -1.34 9.49 16.12
N LEU A 110 -2.17 10.53 16.23
CA LEU A 110 -2.22 11.39 17.39
C LEU A 110 -3.41 11.06 18.28
N ALA A 111 -3.14 10.59 19.50
CA ALA A 111 -4.17 10.31 20.49
C ALA A 111 -4.72 11.60 21.13
N LYS A 112 -5.93 11.51 21.70
CA LYS A 112 -6.56 12.66 22.38
C LYS A 112 -5.69 13.20 23.52
N GLY A 113 -5.31 14.47 23.40
CA GLY A 113 -4.53 15.19 24.41
C GLY A 113 -3.01 15.08 24.23
N GLU A 114 -2.56 14.44 23.17
CA GLU A 114 -1.16 14.45 22.79
C GLU A 114 -0.76 15.77 22.12
N ASP A 115 0.51 16.11 22.24
CA ASP A 115 1.09 17.30 21.61
C ASP A 115 1.26 17.09 20.10
N PHE A 116 0.91 18.10 19.30
CA PHE A 116 1.03 18.05 17.83
C PHE A 116 2.47 17.86 17.34
N SER A 117 3.47 18.20 18.12
CA SER A 117 4.89 17.94 17.80
C SER A 117 5.24 16.46 17.70
N LYS A 118 4.36 15.56 18.16
CA LYS A 118 4.52 14.10 18.04
C LYS A 118 4.06 13.53 16.70
N LEU A 119 3.38 14.35 15.87
CA LEU A 119 3.00 13.89 14.53
C LEU A 119 4.24 13.46 13.75
N PRO A 120 4.25 12.27 13.16
CA PRO A 120 5.34 11.81 12.32
C PRO A 120 5.38 12.58 10.99
N GLU A 121 6.49 12.56 10.31
CA GLU A 121 6.55 12.93 8.90
C GLU A 121 5.77 11.91 8.06
N THR A 122 4.86 12.37 7.21
CA THR A 122 3.94 11.52 6.44
C THR A 122 4.07 11.76 4.94
N TRP A 123 4.01 10.67 4.17
CA TRP A 123 4.05 10.67 2.72
C TRP A 123 2.83 9.95 2.16
N VAL A 124 2.04 10.63 1.34
CA VAL A 124 1.01 9.99 0.51
C VAL A 124 1.59 9.83 -0.89
N ILE A 125 1.77 8.58 -1.33
CA ILE A 125 2.43 8.23 -2.59
C ILE A 125 1.42 7.59 -3.53
N PHE A 126 1.07 8.27 -4.62
CA PHE A 126 0.27 7.68 -5.69
C PHE A 126 1.15 7.17 -6.81
N ILE A 127 1.11 5.86 -7.06
CA ILE A 127 1.71 5.23 -8.24
C ILE A 127 0.62 5.16 -9.31
N THR A 128 0.72 5.98 -10.36
CA THR A 128 -0.34 6.15 -11.34
C THR A 128 -0.01 5.46 -12.67
N GLU A 129 -1.01 4.87 -13.32
CA GLU A 129 -0.83 4.26 -14.65
C GLU A 129 -0.46 5.30 -15.70
N ASN A 130 -1.07 6.48 -15.61
CA ASN A 130 -0.87 7.60 -16.54
C ASN A 130 -0.12 8.76 -15.88
N ASP A 131 0.45 9.63 -16.70
CA ASP A 131 0.97 10.90 -16.22
C ASP A 131 -0.16 11.85 -15.86
N ILE A 132 -0.38 12.06 -14.55
CA ILE A 132 -1.50 12.89 -14.03
C ILE A 132 -1.40 14.35 -14.48
N TYR A 133 -0.17 14.87 -14.60
CA TYR A 133 0.08 16.28 -14.94
C TYR A 133 0.43 16.49 -16.42
N GLY A 134 0.80 15.42 -17.15
CA GLY A 134 1.10 15.48 -18.57
C GLY A 134 2.44 16.15 -18.93
N GLU A 135 3.31 16.41 -17.93
CA GLU A 135 4.58 17.13 -18.10
C GLU A 135 5.77 16.18 -18.35
N GLY A 136 5.56 14.86 -18.30
CA GLY A 136 6.57 13.85 -18.62
C GLY A 136 7.65 13.63 -17.55
N PHE A 137 7.52 14.23 -16.35
CA PHE A 137 8.44 13.96 -15.24
C PHE A 137 8.18 12.57 -14.64
N PRO A 138 9.22 11.88 -14.18
CA PRO A 138 9.08 10.58 -13.54
C PRO A 138 8.41 10.66 -12.16
N LEU A 139 8.62 11.77 -11.44
CA LEU A 139 8.08 12.05 -10.11
C LEU A 139 7.60 13.50 -10.03
N TYR A 140 6.51 13.70 -9.29
CA TYR A 140 6.01 15.03 -8.93
C TYR A 140 5.90 15.13 -7.42
N HIS A 141 6.75 15.95 -6.81
CA HIS A 141 6.71 16.26 -5.38
C HIS A 141 5.77 17.43 -5.16
N VAL A 142 4.88 17.30 -4.19
CA VAL A 142 3.93 18.34 -3.82
C VAL A 142 4.18 18.74 -2.38
N GLU A 143 4.53 20.01 -2.20
CA GLU A 143 4.86 20.64 -0.93
C GLU A 143 3.98 21.88 -0.71
N ARG A 144 3.74 22.21 0.56
CA ARG A 144 3.15 23.49 0.94
C ARG A 144 4.23 24.55 1.04
N ILE A 145 3.93 25.75 0.56
CA ILE A 145 4.85 26.89 0.60
C ILE A 145 4.22 28.05 1.36
N ILE A 146 5.05 28.85 2.02
CA ILE A 146 4.67 30.18 2.53
C ILE A 146 4.87 31.15 1.38
N GLU A 147 3.77 31.62 0.78
CA GLU A 147 3.81 32.42 -0.47
C GLU A 147 4.66 33.68 -0.35
N GLU A 148 4.53 34.43 0.74
CA GLU A 148 5.27 35.68 0.96
C GLU A 148 6.77 35.46 1.13
N LEU A 149 7.17 34.29 1.59
CA LEU A 149 8.58 33.95 1.87
C LEU A 149 9.21 33.07 0.79
N GLN A 150 8.42 32.54 -0.14
CA GLN A 150 8.83 31.61 -1.20
C GLN A 150 9.67 30.44 -0.66
N ARG A 151 9.26 29.90 0.48
CA ARG A 151 9.94 28.76 1.13
C ARG A 151 8.96 27.72 1.62
N PRO A 152 9.41 26.45 1.80
CA PRO A 152 8.57 25.37 2.31
C PRO A 152 7.95 25.71 3.66
N PHE A 153 6.72 25.26 3.87
CA PHE A 153 6.01 25.39 5.16
C PHE A 153 6.58 24.45 6.23
N ASN A 154 7.15 23.31 5.82
CA ASN A 154 7.81 22.31 6.67
C ASN A 154 6.89 21.75 7.77
N ASP A 155 5.67 21.40 7.40
CA ASP A 155 4.71 20.78 8.32
C ASP A 155 4.83 19.25 8.41
N GLY A 156 5.77 18.64 7.68
CA GLY A 156 6.03 17.21 7.68
C GLY A 156 5.01 16.36 6.91
N ALA A 157 4.08 16.99 6.15
CA ALA A 157 3.10 16.28 5.35
C ALA A 157 3.38 16.48 3.85
N HIS A 158 3.69 15.39 3.16
CA HIS A 158 4.17 15.38 1.78
C HIS A 158 3.28 14.54 0.87
N ILE A 159 3.23 14.87 -0.43
CA ILE A 159 2.56 14.05 -1.44
C ILE A 159 3.54 13.80 -2.58
N LEU A 160 3.58 12.56 -3.07
CA LEU A 160 4.40 12.15 -4.19
C LEU A 160 3.53 11.47 -5.23
N TYR A 161 3.61 11.92 -6.49
CA TYR A 161 3.05 11.20 -7.61
C TYR A 161 4.18 10.53 -8.39
N VAL A 162 4.04 9.22 -8.60
CA VAL A 162 4.95 8.38 -9.38
C VAL A 162 4.30 8.10 -10.73
N ASN A 163 4.93 8.58 -11.80
CA ASN A 163 4.41 8.48 -13.16
C ASN A 163 4.72 7.10 -13.77
N GLY A 164 3.74 6.19 -13.76
CA GLY A 164 3.88 4.85 -14.33
C GLY A 164 3.95 4.80 -15.86
N ALA A 165 3.66 5.91 -16.55
CA ALA A 165 3.87 5.98 -17.99
C ALA A 165 5.37 6.12 -18.35
N LYS A 166 6.22 6.55 -17.41
CA LYS A 166 7.67 6.71 -17.59
C LYS A 166 8.39 5.38 -17.34
N ARG A 167 8.78 4.69 -18.43
CA ARG A 167 9.35 3.32 -18.40
C ARG A 167 10.67 3.24 -19.16
N ASP A 168 11.58 4.14 -18.81
CA ASP A 168 12.93 4.20 -19.37
C ASP A 168 13.93 3.29 -18.60
N ASP A 169 15.23 3.35 -18.94
CA ASP A 169 16.27 2.54 -18.31
C ASP A 169 16.78 3.09 -16.96
N THR A 170 16.18 4.15 -16.43
CA THR A 170 16.48 4.62 -15.09
C THR A 170 16.00 3.60 -14.03
N PRO A 171 16.52 3.64 -12.79
CA PRO A 171 16.01 2.77 -11.73
C PRO A 171 14.48 2.86 -11.57
N LEU A 172 13.91 4.07 -11.59
CA LEU A 172 12.48 4.27 -11.51
C LEU A 172 11.75 3.77 -12.76
N GLY A 173 12.30 4.04 -13.96
CA GLY A 173 11.71 3.56 -15.21
C GLY A 173 11.65 2.05 -15.28
N ARG A 174 12.73 1.35 -14.86
CA ARG A 174 12.74 -0.12 -14.74
C ARG A 174 11.74 -0.64 -13.70
N LEU A 175 11.59 0.07 -12.58
CA LEU A 175 10.57 -0.27 -11.58
C LEU A 175 9.17 -0.16 -12.19
N MET A 176 8.90 0.90 -12.96
CA MET A 176 7.60 1.04 -13.64
C MET A 176 7.42 0.00 -14.76
N GLN A 177 8.47 -0.44 -15.44
CA GLN A 177 8.37 -1.62 -16.33
C GLN A 177 7.88 -2.85 -15.57
N ASP A 178 8.38 -3.10 -14.37
CA ASP A 178 7.97 -4.24 -13.52
C ASP A 178 6.52 -4.09 -13.05
N PHE A 179 6.08 -2.88 -12.72
CA PHE A 179 4.70 -2.63 -12.32
C PHE A 179 3.68 -2.99 -13.42
N PHE A 180 4.08 -2.95 -14.68
CA PHE A 180 3.22 -3.30 -15.82
C PHE A 180 3.55 -4.66 -16.43
N CYS A 181 4.51 -5.40 -15.87
CA CYS A 181 4.92 -6.70 -16.36
C CYS A 181 3.99 -7.80 -15.84
N GLU A 182 3.39 -8.58 -16.75
CA GLU A 182 2.58 -9.75 -16.39
C GLU A 182 3.44 -10.98 -16.06
N ASN A 183 4.65 -11.06 -16.65
CA ASN A 183 5.52 -12.22 -16.50
C ASN A 183 6.66 -11.94 -15.52
N PRO A 184 6.66 -12.57 -14.32
CA PRO A 184 7.69 -12.35 -13.31
C PRO A 184 9.12 -12.64 -13.79
N GLN A 185 9.29 -13.57 -14.74
CA GLN A 185 10.60 -13.93 -15.29
C GLN A 185 11.21 -12.82 -16.17
N LYS A 186 10.44 -11.79 -16.51
CA LYS A 186 10.87 -10.63 -17.30
C LYS A 186 11.03 -9.36 -16.48
N MET A 187 10.79 -9.42 -15.17
CA MET A 187 10.95 -8.28 -14.27
C MET A 187 12.44 -7.98 -14.04
N ASN A 188 12.72 -6.70 -13.83
CA ASN A 188 14.07 -6.17 -13.61
C ASN A 188 14.53 -6.39 -12.15
N TYR A 189 13.64 -6.25 -11.18
CA TYR A 189 13.94 -6.36 -9.76
C TYR A 189 13.58 -7.74 -9.22
N LYS A 190 14.60 -8.45 -8.74
CA LYS A 190 14.48 -9.83 -8.28
C LYS A 190 13.48 -9.99 -7.13
N GLU A 191 13.45 -9.02 -6.22
CA GLU A 191 12.53 -8.99 -5.08
C GLU A 191 11.08 -9.03 -5.56
N LEU A 192 10.73 -8.15 -6.49
CA LEU A 192 9.38 -8.08 -7.06
C LEU A 192 9.06 -9.31 -7.91
N ALA A 193 10.01 -9.74 -8.72
CA ALA A 193 9.87 -10.94 -9.55
C ALA A 193 9.54 -12.18 -8.72
N GLN A 194 10.31 -12.44 -7.66
CA GLN A 194 10.10 -13.58 -6.77
C GLN A 194 8.75 -13.53 -6.06
N ARG A 195 8.35 -12.35 -5.61
CA ARG A 195 7.07 -12.18 -4.90
C ARG A 195 5.87 -12.37 -5.84
N ALA A 196 5.93 -11.81 -7.04
CA ALA A 196 4.89 -11.98 -8.06
C ALA A 196 4.80 -13.44 -8.55
N ASP A 197 5.95 -14.09 -8.78
CA ASP A 197 6.03 -15.48 -9.18
C ASP A 197 5.42 -16.40 -8.13
N TYR A 198 5.70 -16.17 -6.85
CA TYR A 198 5.13 -16.92 -5.75
C TYR A 198 3.59 -16.95 -5.80
N PHE A 199 2.93 -15.79 -5.91
CA PHE A 199 1.47 -15.73 -5.91
C PHE A 199 0.86 -16.28 -7.20
N LYS A 200 1.50 -16.07 -8.33
CA LYS A 200 1.01 -16.62 -9.61
C LYS A 200 1.12 -18.13 -9.66
N ALA A 201 2.21 -18.71 -9.18
CA ALA A 201 2.38 -20.14 -9.11
C ALA A 201 1.49 -20.81 -8.04
N GLU A 202 1.25 -20.15 -6.89
CA GLU A 202 0.31 -20.65 -5.90
C GLU A 202 -1.11 -20.77 -6.47
N ALA A 203 -1.50 -19.82 -7.34
CA ALA A 203 -2.78 -19.85 -8.03
C ALA A 203 -2.92 -21.00 -9.05
N GLU A 204 -1.81 -21.49 -9.61
CA GLU A 204 -1.79 -22.68 -10.49
C GLU A 204 -1.79 -24.00 -9.71
N GLY A 205 -1.84 -23.98 -8.37
CA GLY A 205 -1.76 -25.18 -7.54
C GLY A 205 -0.33 -25.73 -7.39
N GLY A 206 0.67 -24.94 -7.77
CA GLY A 206 2.07 -25.28 -7.65
C GLY A 206 2.57 -25.28 -6.20
N THR A 207 3.41 -26.26 -5.84
CA THR A 207 4.22 -26.22 -4.63
C THR A 207 5.53 -25.52 -4.97
N HIS A 208 5.73 -24.29 -4.55
CA HIS A 208 7.02 -23.61 -4.70
C HIS A 208 8.04 -24.14 -3.69
N HIS A 209 9.13 -24.74 -4.21
CA HIS A 209 10.38 -24.84 -3.49
C HIS A 209 11.20 -23.59 -3.83
N VAL A 210 11.27 -22.62 -2.94
CA VAL A 210 12.25 -21.53 -3.03
C VAL A 210 13.64 -22.17 -2.89
N ARG A 211 14.38 -22.27 -3.99
CA ARG A 211 15.81 -22.57 -3.96
C ARG A 211 16.55 -21.36 -3.44
N THR A 212 16.76 -21.30 -2.14
CA THR A 212 17.82 -20.48 -1.56
C THR A 212 19.09 -21.33 -1.53
N ASP A 213 20.22 -20.76 -1.93
CA ASP A 213 21.51 -21.42 -2.02
C ASP A 213 21.80 -22.25 -0.76
N GLY A 214 21.66 -23.56 -0.88
CA GLY A 214 22.29 -24.57 -0.02
C GLY A 214 21.68 -24.83 1.35
N LYS A 215 20.56 -24.22 1.79
CA LYS A 215 19.85 -24.61 3.03
C LYS A 215 18.35 -24.40 2.92
N ILE A 216 17.60 -25.51 3.02
CA ILE A 216 16.15 -25.49 3.15
C ILE A 216 15.79 -24.99 4.55
N ARG A 217 15.30 -23.75 4.69
CA ARG A 217 14.56 -23.31 5.88
C ARG A 217 13.08 -23.33 5.55
N ARG A 218 12.32 -24.12 6.31
CA ARG A 218 10.87 -23.94 6.39
C ARG A 218 10.62 -22.70 7.24
N GLU A 219 10.30 -21.59 6.62
CA GLU A 219 9.72 -20.46 7.33
C GLU A 219 8.20 -20.66 7.38
N GLU A 220 7.67 -20.80 8.59
CA GLU A 220 6.24 -20.71 8.85
C GLU A 220 5.82 -19.25 8.64
N ILE A 221 5.22 -18.96 7.49
CA ILE A 221 4.59 -17.66 7.23
C ILE A 221 3.34 -17.58 8.08
N GLY A 222 3.31 -16.63 9.00
CA GLY A 222 2.22 -16.36 9.92
C GLY A 222 0.88 -16.20 9.20
N ARG A 223 -0.13 -16.92 9.68
CA ARG A 223 -1.48 -16.97 9.15
C ARG A 223 -2.24 -15.69 9.46
N GLY A 224 -2.38 -14.80 8.49
CA GLY A 224 -3.41 -13.78 8.50
C GLY A 224 -4.76 -14.42 8.14
N SER A 225 -5.68 -14.54 9.11
CA SER A 225 -7.01 -15.10 8.86
C SER A 225 -7.93 -14.04 8.26
N CYS A 226 -8.20 -14.13 6.97
CA CYS A 226 -9.30 -13.42 6.35
C CYS A 226 -10.61 -14.15 6.70
N ARG A 227 -11.44 -13.62 7.60
CA ARG A 227 -12.80 -14.11 7.85
C ARG A 227 -13.75 -13.44 6.88
N ILE A 228 -14.18 -14.19 5.89
CA ILE A 228 -15.38 -13.84 5.11
C ILE A 228 -16.57 -14.28 5.96
N GLY A 229 -17.35 -13.31 6.46
CA GLY A 229 -18.61 -13.60 7.14
C GLY A 229 -19.67 -14.02 6.14
N SER A 230 -20.12 -15.28 6.22
CA SER A 230 -21.35 -15.74 5.58
C SER A 230 -22.52 -15.34 6.47
N SER A 231 -23.45 -14.56 5.92
CA SER A 231 -24.77 -14.32 6.48
C SER A 231 -25.63 -15.56 6.33
N ASP A 232 -26.02 -16.18 7.43
CA ASP A 232 -27.22 -17.02 7.48
C ASP A 232 -28.00 -16.70 8.77
N GLY A 233 -29.31 -16.57 8.58
CA GLY A 233 -30.24 -15.98 9.50
C GLY A 233 -30.50 -16.80 10.77
N GLY A 234 -30.93 -16.10 11.80
CA GLY A 234 -31.44 -16.64 13.03
C GLY A 234 -31.70 -15.51 14.01
N GLY A 235 -32.96 -15.09 14.08
CA GLY A 235 -33.38 -14.05 15.01
C GLY A 235 -33.29 -14.51 16.47
N PHE A 236 -32.94 -13.57 17.35
CA PHE A 236 -33.32 -13.64 18.77
C PHE A 236 -33.61 -12.25 19.35
N ASN A 237 -34.61 -12.27 20.19
CA ASN A 237 -35.37 -11.23 20.82
C ASN A 237 -34.60 -10.12 21.57
N CYS A 238 -35.25 -8.97 21.53
CA CYS A 238 -35.07 -7.82 22.44
C CYS A 238 -35.27 -8.18 23.91
N PHE A 239 -34.41 -7.68 24.77
CA PHE A 239 -34.80 -7.21 26.11
C PHE A 239 -34.12 -5.88 26.35
N GLY A 240 -34.96 -4.88 26.64
CA GLY A 240 -34.57 -3.52 26.93
C GLY A 240 -34.08 -3.39 28.36
N GLU A 241 -33.15 -2.47 28.54
CA GLU A 241 -33.01 -1.72 29.79
C GLU A 241 -32.72 -0.26 29.49
N THR A 242 -33.60 0.56 29.93
CA THR A 242 -33.55 2.02 29.91
C THR A 242 -32.61 2.51 31.00
N HIS A 243 -31.59 3.26 30.65
CA HIS A 243 -30.90 4.14 31.60
C HIS A 243 -31.01 5.59 31.14
N THR A 244 -31.73 6.32 31.93
CA THR A 244 -31.90 7.77 31.92
C THR A 244 -30.58 8.48 32.24
N PHE A 245 -30.23 9.47 31.41
CA PHE A 245 -29.19 10.45 31.74
C PHE A 245 -29.81 11.58 32.60
N PRO A 246 -29.09 12.08 33.61
CA PRO A 246 -29.44 13.38 34.21
C PRO A 246 -28.71 14.50 33.47
N ASP A 247 -29.47 15.61 33.32
CA ASP A 247 -28.99 16.91 32.85
C ASP A 247 -27.90 17.48 33.77
N CYS A 248 -26.82 18.00 33.16
CA CYS A 248 -26.12 19.25 33.48
C CYS A 248 -25.20 19.62 32.32
#